data_d658b51b3027466b6fe6cdfd5e5414ca
#
_entry.id   d658b51b3027466b6fe6cdfd5e5414ca
#
_cell.length_a   1.000
_cell.length_b   1.000
_cell.length_c   1.000
_cell.angle_alpha   90.00
_cell.angle_beta   90.00
_cell.angle_gamma   90.00
#
_symmetry.space_group_name_H-M   'P 1'
#
loop_
_entity.id
_entity.type
_entity.pdbx_description
1 polymer ?
#
loop_
_entity_poly.entity_id
_entity_poly.type
_entity_poly.pdbx_seq_one_letter_code
_entity_poly.pdbx_strand_id
1 'polypeptide(L)'
;MEGWSRKVYLELPVPSEEDHRPLQERLFAALEDSGPFRLERAAYIRMRPKSLQEAQGICEAGGWRVTAVLCFDGCGWELLRLEPGDTSGAHYGLCADLGSTTIVMELADLNTGEILASESVFNPQINWGEDILSRIFYTKDRPERRKRLQKATAEGFRSLMEGLKEKTGIDAFSCPALTVSGNTAMLHFLLGLDAFGVFQTPYAVQTLAPDPCRGEELGIPLDGFVYCCPGMANYLGGDIISGMLATGIPDQEEICVFLDVGTNGELVVGNRDFLLAGAGAAGPALEGGVVHTGMRAEEGAVDRVTTENGKLKAHVIGGGAAKGICGSGIVDLIAELYLNGWVDLRGRFQEDAPGVVHLPGREEDELEAAVEYAPGLYFYQGDMDEFLKTKAAAMTMVEYMMNLIGLTMEEVGRFYVAGAFGTHIDKEAAVTIGLYPDMDREKIISPGNTSVKGAERLLFDRTLMEKARDIISRMQYVQFGAVEDFLHLMVAATAIPHTDLNRFPSVAKRLEERRKKS
;
A
#
# COMPACT_ATOMS: atom_id res chain seq x y z
N MET A 1 -22.94 9.13 0.92
CA MET A 1 -21.50 9.28 1.18
C MET A 1 -21.20 10.75 1.38
N GLU A 2 -20.42 11.09 2.37
CA GLU A 2 -20.05 12.47 2.67
C GLU A 2 -18.60 12.71 2.22
N GLY A 3 -18.44 13.14 0.95
CA GLY A 3 -17.11 13.42 0.40
C GLY A 3 -16.42 14.63 1.03
N TRP A 4 -15.11 14.77 0.78
CA TRP A 4 -14.28 15.90 1.21
C TRP A 4 -14.52 17.16 0.41
N SER A 5 -15.10 17.05 -0.78
CA SER A 5 -15.38 18.20 -1.65
C SER A 5 -16.79 18.14 -2.20
N ARG A 6 -17.29 19.32 -2.59
CA ARG A 6 -18.60 19.49 -3.22
C ARG A 6 -18.49 20.50 -4.35
N LYS A 7 -19.20 20.24 -5.45
CA LYS A 7 -19.48 21.21 -6.49
C LYS A 7 -20.96 21.56 -6.44
N VAL A 8 -21.26 22.85 -6.30
CA VAL A 8 -22.63 23.35 -6.16
C VAL A 8 -22.89 24.40 -7.21
N TYR A 9 -23.82 24.12 -8.13
CA TYR A 9 -24.28 25.11 -9.07
C TYR A 9 -25.18 26.15 -8.39
N LEU A 10 -24.94 27.43 -8.67
CA LEU A 10 -25.62 28.57 -8.07
C LEU A 10 -26.07 29.53 -9.16
N GLU A 11 -27.29 30.03 -9.03
CA GLU A 11 -27.80 31.18 -9.76
C GLU A 11 -27.87 32.38 -8.80
N LEU A 12 -26.96 33.33 -8.98
CA LEU A 12 -26.83 34.47 -8.08
C LEU A 12 -27.69 35.64 -8.57
N PRO A 13 -28.35 36.37 -7.66
CA PRO A 13 -29.00 37.64 -8.03
C PRO A 13 -27.97 38.61 -8.61
N VAL A 14 -28.28 39.19 -9.76
CA VAL A 14 -27.44 40.24 -10.37
C VAL A 14 -27.48 41.48 -9.47
N PRO A 15 -26.34 42.13 -9.16
CA PRO A 15 -26.32 43.41 -8.44
C PRO A 15 -27.15 44.48 -9.16
N SER A 16 -27.91 45.24 -8.40
CA SER A 16 -28.74 46.32 -8.91
C SER A 16 -28.75 47.50 -7.94
N GLU A 17 -29.36 48.60 -8.35
CA GLU A 17 -29.53 49.75 -7.46
C GLU A 17 -30.40 49.45 -6.22
N GLU A 18 -31.16 48.39 -6.26
CA GLU A 18 -32.03 47.93 -5.14
C GLU A 18 -31.37 46.84 -4.30
N ASP A 19 -30.36 46.14 -4.83
CA ASP A 19 -29.64 45.08 -4.14
C ASP A 19 -28.12 45.28 -4.19
N HIS A 20 -27.59 45.89 -3.13
CA HIS A 20 -26.16 46.23 -2.97
C HIS A 20 -25.40 45.23 -2.12
N ARG A 21 -25.95 44.03 -1.84
CA ARG A 21 -25.25 43.06 -1.02
C ARG A 21 -23.87 42.74 -1.57
N PRO A 22 -22.83 42.62 -0.71
CA PRO A 22 -21.51 42.17 -1.11
C PRO A 22 -21.53 40.83 -1.82
N LEU A 23 -20.64 40.59 -2.75
CA LEU A 23 -20.56 39.35 -3.50
C LEU A 23 -20.43 38.11 -2.57
N GLN A 24 -19.58 38.22 -1.54
CA GLN A 24 -19.38 37.14 -0.59
C GLN A 24 -20.68 36.75 0.14
N GLU A 25 -21.46 37.75 0.53
CA GLU A 25 -22.76 37.51 1.19
C GLU A 25 -23.78 36.86 0.24
N ARG A 26 -23.78 37.27 -1.06
CA ARG A 26 -24.62 36.61 -2.09
C ARG A 26 -24.28 35.16 -2.28
N LEU A 27 -22.96 34.86 -2.35
CA LEU A 27 -22.45 33.49 -2.51
C LEU A 27 -22.83 32.63 -1.31
N PHE A 28 -22.62 33.13 -0.09
CA PHE A 28 -22.89 32.35 1.12
C PHE A 28 -24.40 32.13 1.32
N ALA A 29 -25.21 33.15 1.07
CA ALA A 29 -26.68 32.98 1.12
C ALA A 29 -27.17 31.94 0.10
N ALA A 30 -26.65 31.99 -1.16
CA ALA A 30 -27.02 31.00 -2.17
C ALA A 30 -26.54 29.59 -1.80
N LEU A 31 -25.37 29.43 -1.18
CA LEU A 31 -24.86 28.16 -0.70
C LEU A 31 -25.73 27.61 0.46
N GLU A 32 -26.10 28.44 1.43
CA GLU A 32 -26.96 28.04 2.56
C GLU A 32 -28.35 27.60 2.10
N ASP A 33 -28.88 28.24 1.05
CA ASP A 33 -30.16 27.85 0.43
C ASP A 33 -30.04 26.60 -0.46
N SER A 34 -28.82 26.22 -0.85
CA SER A 34 -28.60 25.03 -1.69
C SER A 34 -28.84 23.74 -0.90
N GLY A 35 -29.38 22.72 -1.58
CA GLY A 35 -29.74 21.43 -0.97
C GLY A 35 -28.62 20.76 -0.16
N PRO A 36 -27.35 20.76 -0.63
CA PRO A 36 -26.24 20.11 0.10
C PRO A 36 -25.93 20.71 1.48
N PHE A 37 -26.19 22.01 1.69
CA PHE A 37 -25.87 22.70 2.95
C PHE A 37 -27.09 22.97 3.83
N ARG A 38 -28.30 22.84 3.28
CA ARG A 38 -29.57 23.13 3.99
C ARG A 38 -29.79 22.31 5.25
N LEU A 39 -29.17 21.13 5.34
CA LEU A 39 -29.25 20.22 6.50
C LEU A 39 -28.11 20.43 7.51
N GLU A 40 -27.01 21.03 7.09
CA GLU A 40 -25.85 21.31 7.94
C GLU A 40 -25.99 22.71 8.58
N ARG A 41 -26.97 22.92 9.46
CA ARG A 41 -27.32 24.21 10.09
C ARG A 41 -26.18 24.96 10.81
N ALA A 42 -24.94 24.48 10.77
CA ALA A 42 -23.77 25.07 11.41
C ALA A 42 -22.49 24.89 10.58
N ALA A 43 -22.56 24.55 9.30
CA ALA A 43 -21.35 24.46 8.48
C ALA A 43 -20.77 25.85 8.28
N TYR A 44 -19.67 26.13 8.96
CA TYR A 44 -18.92 27.37 8.74
C TYR A 44 -18.33 27.33 7.33
N ILE A 45 -18.76 28.26 6.46
CA ILE A 45 -18.23 28.44 5.11
C ILE A 45 -17.29 29.64 5.13
N ARG A 46 -16.09 29.46 4.63
CA ARG A 46 -15.10 30.53 4.48
C ARG A 46 -14.61 30.64 3.06
N MET A 47 -14.09 31.81 2.71
CA MET A 47 -13.48 32.10 1.42
C MET A 47 -12.21 32.89 1.63
N ARG A 48 -11.09 32.44 1.05
CA ARG A 48 -9.81 33.14 1.17
C ARG A 48 -9.77 34.36 0.24
N PRO A 49 -8.93 35.35 0.57
CA PRO A 49 -8.79 36.55 -0.28
C PRO A 49 -8.46 36.26 -1.75
N LYS A 50 -7.63 35.26 -2.04
CA LYS A 50 -7.30 34.83 -3.42
C LYS A 50 -8.55 34.45 -4.20
N SER A 51 -9.38 33.57 -3.64
CA SER A 51 -10.63 33.13 -4.28
C SER A 51 -11.63 34.30 -4.44
N LEU A 52 -11.67 35.21 -3.46
CA LEU A 52 -12.53 36.39 -3.51
C LEU A 52 -12.08 37.39 -4.61
N GLN A 53 -10.78 37.54 -4.83
CA GLN A 53 -10.23 38.42 -5.88
C GLN A 53 -10.67 38.01 -7.28
N GLU A 54 -10.80 36.72 -7.54
CA GLU A 54 -11.18 36.17 -8.84
C GLU A 54 -12.71 36.06 -9.01
N ALA A 55 -13.45 36.00 -7.91
CA ALA A 55 -14.88 35.68 -7.89
C ALA A 55 -15.75 36.64 -8.71
N GLN A 56 -15.48 37.96 -8.64
CA GLN A 56 -16.29 38.96 -9.37
C GLN A 56 -16.23 38.73 -10.88
N GLY A 57 -15.01 38.58 -11.44
CA GLY A 57 -14.84 38.36 -12.87
C GLY A 57 -15.45 37.04 -13.34
N ILE A 58 -15.41 35.98 -12.51
CA ILE A 58 -16.02 34.70 -12.82
C ILE A 58 -17.55 34.77 -12.82
N CYS A 59 -18.14 35.47 -11.84
CA CYS A 59 -19.59 35.70 -11.80
C CYS A 59 -20.08 36.48 -13.04
N GLU A 60 -19.36 37.53 -13.43
CA GLU A 60 -19.69 38.33 -14.62
C GLU A 60 -19.56 37.51 -15.91
N ALA A 61 -18.46 36.73 -16.05
CA ALA A 61 -18.25 35.86 -17.21
C ALA A 61 -19.31 34.74 -17.32
N GLY A 62 -19.79 34.22 -16.18
CA GLY A 62 -20.85 33.22 -16.12
C GLY A 62 -22.26 33.79 -16.21
N GLY A 63 -22.43 35.12 -16.31
CA GLY A 63 -23.74 35.76 -16.27
C GLY A 63 -24.47 35.50 -14.94
N TRP A 64 -23.72 35.54 -13.84
CA TRP A 64 -24.16 35.27 -12.46
C TRP A 64 -24.67 33.82 -12.22
N ARG A 65 -24.33 32.90 -13.12
CA ARG A 65 -24.47 31.48 -12.99
C ARG A 65 -23.08 30.86 -12.82
N VAL A 66 -22.84 30.25 -11.68
CA VAL A 66 -21.52 29.75 -11.32
C VAL A 66 -21.61 28.42 -10.59
N THR A 67 -20.57 27.64 -10.68
CA THR A 67 -20.40 26.46 -9.83
C THR A 67 -19.38 26.77 -8.75
N ALA A 68 -19.77 26.65 -7.49
CA ALA A 68 -18.90 26.77 -6.32
C ALA A 68 -18.20 25.45 -6.06
N VAL A 69 -16.87 25.45 -5.99
CA VAL A 69 -16.05 24.30 -5.61
C VAL A 69 -15.64 24.48 -4.15
N LEU A 70 -16.10 23.58 -3.30
CA LEU A 70 -15.87 23.62 -1.86
C LEU A 70 -15.10 22.39 -1.40
N CYS A 71 -14.29 22.58 -0.35
CA CYS A 71 -13.56 21.50 0.30
C CYS A 71 -13.70 21.60 1.82
N PHE A 72 -13.81 20.44 2.51
CA PHE A 72 -13.87 20.38 3.95
C PHE A 72 -12.47 20.36 4.54
N ASP A 73 -12.12 21.28 5.43
CA ASP A 73 -10.79 21.45 6.00
C ASP A 73 -10.58 20.74 7.35
N GLY A 74 -11.58 19.95 7.78
CA GLY A 74 -11.60 19.29 9.08
C GLY A 74 -12.49 20.01 10.11
N CYS A 75 -12.76 21.30 9.92
CA CYS A 75 -13.58 22.13 10.81
C CYS A 75 -14.80 22.75 10.13
N GLY A 76 -14.68 23.01 8.82
CA GLY A 76 -15.71 23.67 8.03
C GLY A 76 -15.44 23.54 6.53
N TRP A 77 -16.25 24.25 5.75
CA TRP A 77 -16.11 24.26 4.30
C TRP A 77 -15.34 25.51 3.82
N GLU A 78 -14.35 25.31 2.98
CA GLU A 78 -13.68 26.41 2.28
C GLU A 78 -14.15 26.44 0.83
N LEU A 79 -14.69 27.59 0.39
CA LEU A 79 -14.92 27.86 -1.02
C LEU A 79 -13.56 28.13 -1.67
N LEU A 80 -13.08 27.13 -2.43
CA LEU A 80 -11.77 27.17 -3.08
C LEU A 80 -11.76 28.13 -4.25
N ARG A 81 -12.73 27.97 -5.15
CA ARG A 81 -12.90 28.75 -6.38
C ARG A 81 -14.32 28.69 -6.88
N LEU A 82 -14.63 29.59 -7.81
CA LEU A 82 -15.83 29.54 -8.65
C LEU A 82 -15.44 29.08 -10.07
N GLU A 83 -16.38 28.47 -10.75
CA GLU A 83 -16.28 28.12 -12.17
C GLU A 83 -17.48 28.71 -12.91
N PRO A 84 -17.32 29.31 -14.11
CA PRO A 84 -18.45 29.92 -14.81
C PRO A 84 -19.42 28.85 -15.33
N GLY A 85 -20.73 29.09 -15.19
CA GLY A 85 -21.78 28.17 -15.62
C GLY A 85 -21.94 26.96 -14.70
N ASP A 86 -22.62 25.92 -15.21
CA ASP A 86 -22.81 24.64 -14.51
C ASP A 86 -21.72 23.65 -14.90
N THR A 87 -20.79 23.40 -14.00
CA THR A 87 -19.70 22.42 -14.11
C THR A 87 -19.83 21.30 -13.07
N SER A 88 -20.98 21.21 -12.38
CA SER A 88 -21.20 20.23 -11.29
C SER A 88 -21.08 18.79 -11.74
N GLY A 89 -21.36 18.51 -13.02
CA GLY A 89 -21.18 17.20 -13.62
C GLY A 89 -19.71 16.74 -13.78
N ALA A 90 -18.73 17.64 -13.69
CA ALA A 90 -17.30 17.34 -13.80
C ALA A 90 -16.61 17.52 -12.44
N HIS A 91 -16.74 16.55 -11.55
CA HIS A 91 -16.24 16.60 -10.19
C HIS A 91 -15.30 15.43 -9.92
N TYR A 92 -14.01 15.72 -9.83
CA TYR A 92 -12.95 14.71 -9.73
C TYR A 92 -12.13 14.88 -8.46
N GLY A 93 -11.51 13.79 -8.01
CA GLY A 93 -10.62 13.75 -6.86
C GLY A 93 -9.49 12.76 -7.06
N LEU A 94 -8.51 12.79 -6.17
CA LEU A 94 -7.33 11.95 -6.23
C LEU A 94 -7.20 11.11 -4.97
N CYS A 95 -6.73 9.88 -5.11
CA CYS A 95 -6.25 9.08 -4.00
C CYS A 95 -4.87 8.49 -4.32
N ALA A 96 -4.01 8.36 -3.31
CA ALA A 96 -2.66 7.91 -3.51
C ALA A 96 -2.19 6.96 -2.41
N ASP A 97 -1.41 5.97 -2.81
CA ASP A 97 -0.55 5.16 -1.96
C ASP A 97 0.88 5.68 -2.06
N LEU A 98 1.38 6.27 -0.98
CA LEU A 98 2.74 6.77 -0.87
C LEU A 98 3.67 5.68 -0.34
N GLY A 99 4.00 4.72 -1.20
CA GLY A 99 4.91 3.64 -0.88
C GLY A 99 6.39 4.09 -0.84
N SER A 100 7.20 3.34 -0.13
CA SER A 100 8.66 3.61 -0.05
C SER A 100 9.37 3.43 -1.39
N THR A 101 8.93 2.48 -2.19
CA THR A 101 9.52 2.12 -3.48
C THR A 101 8.72 2.69 -4.66
N THR A 102 7.41 2.61 -4.60
CA THR A 102 6.49 3.02 -5.67
C THR A 102 5.41 3.91 -5.09
N ILE A 103 5.06 4.96 -5.80
CA ILE A 103 3.89 5.80 -5.51
C ILE A 103 2.83 5.46 -6.57
N VAL A 104 1.62 5.15 -6.11
CA VAL A 104 0.45 4.93 -6.97
C VAL A 104 -0.55 6.04 -6.73
N MET A 105 -1.14 6.57 -7.81
CA MET A 105 -2.20 7.59 -7.72
C MET A 105 -3.32 7.24 -8.67
N GLU A 106 -4.56 7.41 -8.20
CA GLU A 106 -5.77 7.18 -8.98
C GLU A 106 -6.60 8.46 -9.08
N LEU A 107 -7.20 8.65 -10.24
CA LEU A 107 -8.17 9.71 -10.52
C LEU A 107 -9.57 9.11 -10.44
N ALA A 108 -10.41 9.72 -9.63
CA ALA A 108 -11.79 9.29 -9.39
C ALA A 108 -12.81 10.33 -9.83
N ASP A 109 -13.93 9.88 -10.34
CA ASP A 109 -15.16 10.69 -10.51
C ASP A 109 -15.93 10.68 -9.18
N LEU A 110 -16.02 11.83 -8.52
CA LEU A 110 -16.66 11.98 -7.22
C LEU A 110 -18.19 11.98 -7.30
N ASN A 111 -18.77 12.09 -8.50
CA ASN A 111 -20.22 11.99 -8.70
C ASN A 111 -20.67 10.52 -8.83
N THR A 112 -19.88 9.70 -9.52
CA THR A 112 -20.23 8.29 -9.81
C THR A 112 -19.57 7.31 -8.85
N GLY A 113 -18.43 7.65 -8.26
CA GLY A 113 -17.61 6.75 -7.46
C GLY A 113 -16.71 5.85 -8.30
N GLU A 114 -16.51 6.16 -9.59
CA GLU A 114 -15.71 5.37 -10.51
C GLU A 114 -14.25 5.83 -10.52
N ILE A 115 -13.31 4.88 -10.54
CA ILE A 115 -11.90 5.15 -10.80
C ILE A 115 -11.68 5.21 -12.31
N LEU A 116 -11.28 6.38 -12.79
CA LEU A 116 -11.13 6.68 -14.21
C LEU A 116 -9.77 6.25 -14.77
N ALA A 117 -8.72 6.39 -13.97
CA ALA A 117 -7.37 6.02 -14.36
C ALA A 117 -6.50 5.82 -13.12
N SER A 118 -5.44 5.02 -13.30
CA SER A 118 -4.37 4.80 -12.33
C SER A 118 -3.02 5.04 -12.99
N GLU A 119 -2.10 5.65 -12.24
CA GLU A 119 -0.70 5.87 -12.59
C GLU A 119 0.21 5.45 -11.47
N SER A 120 1.43 5.05 -11.81
CA SER A 120 2.46 4.72 -10.84
C SER A 120 3.83 5.21 -11.28
N VAL A 121 4.65 5.63 -10.31
CA VAL A 121 6.06 5.99 -10.53
C VAL A 121 6.92 5.40 -9.43
N PHE A 122 8.20 5.16 -9.74
CA PHE A 122 9.17 4.91 -8.68
C PHE A 122 9.27 6.13 -7.78
N ASN A 123 9.29 5.88 -6.48
CA ASN A 123 9.43 6.98 -5.52
C ASN A 123 10.76 7.71 -5.75
N PRO A 124 10.74 9.00 -6.15
CA PRO A 124 11.97 9.73 -6.46
C PRO A 124 12.94 9.84 -5.28
N GLN A 125 12.47 9.59 -4.05
CA GLN A 125 13.32 9.58 -2.86
C GLN A 125 14.38 8.49 -2.87
N ILE A 126 14.25 7.47 -3.74
CA ILE A 126 15.23 6.38 -3.93
C ILE A 126 16.64 6.91 -4.23
N ASN A 127 16.75 8.08 -4.84
CA ASN A 127 18.02 8.76 -5.12
C ASN A 127 18.81 9.15 -3.84
N TRP A 128 18.17 9.13 -2.67
CA TRP A 128 18.77 9.50 -1.38
C TRP A 128 18.74 8.37 -0.35
N GLY A 129 18.23 7.20 -0.74
CA GLY A 129 18.19 5.99 0.06
C GLY A 129 17.26 4.97 -0.55
N GLU A 130 17.73 3.75 -0.73
CA GLU A 130 16.95 2.66 -1.34
C GLU A 130 15.81 2.22 -0.43
N ASP A 131 16.04 2.25 0.88
CA ASP A 131 15.07 1.87 1.91
C ASP A 131 14.69 3.04 2.84
N ILE A 132 13.73 2.81 3.72
CA ILE A 132 13.22 3.79 4.68
C ILE A 132 14.33 4.20 5.68
N LEU A 133 15.11 3.25 6.19
CA LEU A 133 16.14 3.53 7.20
C LEU A 133 17.24 4.43 6.63
N SER A 134 17.73 4.13 5.43
CA SER A 134 18.73 4.94 4.75
C SER A 134 18.25 6.38 4.52
N ARG A 135 16.95 6.59 4.21
CA ARG A 135 16.33 7.92 4.09
C ARG A 135 16.21 8.64 5.44
N ILE A 136 15.84 7.91 6.51
CA ILE A 136 15.80 8.46 7.87
C ILE A 136 17.19 8.95 8.28
N PHE A 137 18.23 8.12 8.09
CA PHE A 137 19.61 8.51 8.41
C PHE A 137 20.14 9.64 7.52
N TYR A 138 19.77 9.65 6.24
CA TYR A 138 20.11 10.76 5.33
C TYR A 138 19.58 12.10 5.84
N THR A 139 18.39 12.13 6.44
CA THR A 139 17.73 13.37 6.90
C THR A 139 18.05 13.75 8.34
N LYS A 140 18.70 12.86 9.11
CA LYS A 140 19.02 13.07 10.52
C LYS A 140 19.79 14.39 10.71
N ASP A 141 19.29 15.24 11.61
CA ASP A 141 19.88 16.55 11.96
C ASP A 141 20.14 17.49 10.76
N ARG A 142 19.44 17.27 9.62
CA ARG A 142 19.65 17.98 8.35
C ARG A 142 18.33 18.49 7.76
N PRO A 143 17.80 19.64 8.23
CA PRO A 143 16.53 20.19 7.74
C PRO A 143 16.48 20.40 6.21
N GLU A 144 17.61 20.76 5.59
CA GLU A 144 17.71 20.95 4.14
C GLU A 144 17.54 19.64 3.37
N ARG A 145 17.94 18.49 3.96
CA ARG A 145 17.74 17.17 3.36
C ARG A 145 16.30 16.71 3.50
N ARG A 146 15.62 17.02 4.62
CA ARG A 146 14.18 16.79 4.77
C ARG A 146 13.38 17.50 3.68
N LYS A 147 13.68 18.79 3.43
CA LYS A 147 13.07 19.55 2.33
C LYS A 147 13.33 18.93 0.95
N ARG A 148 14.50 18.30 0.74
CA ARG A 148 14.78 17.59 -0.52
C ARG A 148 13.89 16.37 -0.69
N LEU A 149 13.70 15.54 0.36
CA LEU A 149 12.79 14.39 0.29
C LEU A 149 11.34 14.84 0.10
N GLN A 150 10.90 15.88 0.80
CA GLN A 150 9.58 16.47 0.61
C GLN A 150 9.38 16.92 -0.84
N LYS A 151 10.34 17.66 -1.39
CA LYS A 151 10.29 18.11 -2.78
C LYS A 151 10.26 16.94 -3.76
N ALA A 152 11.04 15.90 -3.53
CA ALA A 152 11.04 14.70 -4.36
C ALA A 152 9.66 14.01 -4.36
N THR A 153 9.00 13.92 -3.20
CA THR A 153 7.63 13.38 -3.13
C THR A 153 6.66 14.25 -3.93
N ALA A 154 6.74 15.58 -3.78
CA ALA A 154 5.90 16.51 -4.54
C ALA A 154 6.14 16.42 -6.06
N GLU A 155 7.39 16.22 -6.49
CA GLU A 155 7.74 15.97 -7.90
C GLU A 155 7.15 14.63 -8.40
N GLY A 156 7.17 13.57 -7.58
CA GLY A 156 6.52 12.29 -7.89
C GLY A 156 5.01 12.47 -8.09
N PHE A 157 4.35 13.18 -7.18
CA PHE A 157 2.92 13.48 -7.31
C PHE A 157 2.61 14.31 -8.55
N ARG A 158 3.44 15.33 -8.87
CA ARG A 158 3.31 16.10 -10.10
C ARG A 158 3.36 15.22 -11.35
N SER A 159 4.35 14.32 -11.43
CA SER A 159 4.50 13.40 -12.57
C SER A 159 3.28 12.48 -12.72
N LEU A 160 2.72 11.98 -11.60
CA LEU A 160 1.51 11.17 -11.61
C LEU A 160 0.29 11.95 -12.10
N MET A 161 0.12 13.20 -11.64
CA MET A 161 -0.97 14.08 -12.10
C MET A 161 -0.85 14.40 -13.60
N GLU A 162 0.37 14.60 -14.11
CA GLU A 162 0.63 14.79 -15.53
C GLU A 162 0.24 13.54 -16.34
N GLY A 163 0.66 12.35 -15.89
CA GLY A 163 0.29 11.09 -16.54
C GLY A 163 -1.22 10.81 -16.52
N LEU A 164 -1.90 11.07 -15.40
CA LEU A 164 -3.35 10.95 -15.31
C LEU A 164 -4.05 11.91 -16.28
N LYS A 165 -3.55 13.16 -16.40
CA LYS A 165 -4.07 14.14 -17.36
C LYS A 165 -3.85 13.69 -18.80
N GLU A 166 -2.70 13.13 -19.14
CA GLU A 166 -2.43 12.59 -20.47
C GLU A 166 -3.35 11.42 -20.83
N LYS A 167 -3.64 10.53 -19.87
CA LYS A 167 -4.52 9.37 -20.08
C LYS A 167 -5.99 9.75 -20.23
N THR A 168 -6.47 10.72 -19.47
CA THR A 168 -7.91 11.00 -19.34
C THR A 168 -8.35 12.30 -19.99
N GLY A 169 -7.43 13.21 -20.25
CA GLY A 169 -7.75 14.59 -20.65
C GLY A 169 -8.26 15.47 -19.50
N ILE A 170 -8.40 14.93 -18.28
CA ILE A 170 -8.91 15.64 -17.10
C ILE A 170 -7.74 16.31 -16.40
N ASP A 171 -7.91 17.58 -16.02
CA ASP A 171 -6.88 18.32 -15.30
C ASP A 171 -6.80 17.92 -13.82
N ALA A 172 -5.95 16.94 -13.52
CA ALA A 172 -5.74 16.41 -12.17
C ALA A 172 -5.27 17.48 -11.16
N PHE A 173 -4.60 18.54 -11.63
CA PHE A 173 -4.14 19.67 -10.79
C PHE A 173 -5.29 20.49 -10.20
N SER A 174 -6.44 20.46 -10.86
CA SER A 174 -7.66 21.16 -10.43
C SER A 174 -8.53 20.35 -9.48
N CYS A 175 -8.15 19.12 -9.13
CA CYS A 175 -8.90 18.31 -8.17
C CYS A 175 -8.92 18.97 -6.79
N PRO A 176 -10.10 19.10 -6.15
CA PRO A 176 -10.20 19.78 -4.86
C PRO A 176 -9.74 18.94 -3.68
N ALA A 177 -9.60 17.62 -3.84
CA ALA A 177 -9.25 16.70 -2.77
C ALA A 177 -8.27 15.64 -3.25
N LEU A 178 -7.25 15.38 -2.43
CA LEU A 178 -6.30 14.27 -2.54
C LEU A 178 -6.24 13.54 -1.20
N THR A 179 -6.60 12.27 -1.16
CA THR A 179 -6.39 11.40 0.00
C THR A 179 -5.09 10.62 -0.17
N VAL A 180 -4.26 10.57 0.87
CA VAL A 180 -2.96 9.92 0.86
C VAL A 180 -2.89 8.87 1.95
N SER A 181 -2.56 7.66 1.57
CA SER A 181 -2.17 6.58 2.46
C SER A 181 -0.67 6.30 2.33
N GLY A 182 -0.06 5.76 3.37
CA GLY A 182 1.35 5.38 3.37
C GLY A 182 1.87 5.12 4.77
N ASN A 183 3.06 4.54 4.87
CA ASN A 183 3.66 4.28 6.17
C ASN A 183 4.07 5.56 6.89
N THR A 184 4.30 5.44 8.19
CA THR A 184 4.57 6.60 9.07
C THR A 184 5.77 7.44 8.61
N ALA A 185 6.87 6.81 8.18
CA ALA A 185 8.06 7.54 7.72
C ALA A 185 7.78 8.31 6.42
N MET A 186 7.07 7.69 5.48
CA MET A 186 6.73 8.32 4.20
C MET A 186 5.81 9.53 4.38
N LEU A 187 4.84 9.44 5.31
CA LEU A 187 4.00 10.60 5.67
C LEU A 187 4.83 11.72 6.31
N HIS A 188 5.81 11.39 7.18
CA HIS A 188 6.72 12.41 7.72
C HIS A 188 7.53 13.11 6.63
N PHE A 189 8.05 12.35 5.65
CA PHE A 189 8.77 12.96 4.52
C PHE A 189 7.87 13.82 3.64
N LEU A 190 6.62 13.42 3.40
CA LEU A 190 5.62 14.23 2.69
C LEU A 190 5.39 15.57 3.40
N LEU A 191 5.27 15.54 4.73
CA LEU A 191 5.02 16.71 5.56
C LEU A 191 6.30 17.54 5.84
N GLY A 192 7.48 17.07 5.39
CA GLY A 192 8.77 17.71 5.68
C GLY A 192 9.20 17.60 7.15
N LEU A 193 8.65 16.63 7.89
CA LEU A 193 8.90 16.38 9.29
C LEU A 193 10.11 15.46 9.49
N ASP A 194 10.63 15.43 10.73
CA ASP A 194 11.69 14.51 11.13
C ASP A 194 11.12 13.11 11.34
N ALA A 195 11.60 12.14 10.56
CA ALA A 195 11.21 10.75 10.69
C ALA A 195 12.11 9.93 11.65
N PHE A 196 13.13 10.54 12.28
CA PHE A 196 14.07 9.79 13.11
C PHE A 196 13.41 9.13 14.33
N GLY A 197 12.33 9.74 14.85
CA GLY A 197 11.50 9.15 15.91
C GLY A 197 10.80 7.84 15.54
N VAL A 198 10.67 7.52 14.25
CA VAL A 198 10.15 6.21 13.81
C VAL A 198 11.08 5.07 14.23
N PHE A 199 12.38 5.30 14.18
CA PHE A 199 13.41 4.29 14.39
C PHE A 199 14.04 4.32 15.80
N GLN A 200 14.14 5.51 16.41
CA GLN A 200 14.86 5.67 17.67
C GLN A 200 13.93 5.66 18.89
N THR A 201 14.30 4.90 19.90
CA THR A 201 13.67 4.95 21.24
C THR A 201 13.66 6.40 21.77
N PRO A 202 12.55 6.92 22.31
CA PRO A 202 11.34 6.19 22.75
C PRO A 202 10.27 6.01 21.66
N TYR A 203 10.60 6.09 20.37
CA TYR A 203 9.71 5.93 19.22
C TYR A 203 8.60 7.00 19.15
N ALA A 204 8.92 8.21 19.61
CA ALA A 204 8.03 9.35 19.64
C ALA A 204 8.09 10.08 18.29
N VAL A 205 7.13 9.77 17.42
CA VAL A 205 6.96 10.45 16.12
C VAL A 205 6.24 11.78 16.30
N GLN A 206 6.39 12.71 15.34
CA GLN A 206 5.81 14.06 15.45
C GLN A 206 4.28 14.05 15.26
N THR A 207 3.76 13.19 14.40
CA THR A 207 2.32 13.00 14.19
C THR A 207 2.03 11.63 13.62
N LEU A 208 0.86 11.10 13.93
CA LEU A 208 0.27 9.90 13.30
C LEU A 208 -1.03 10.25 12.56
N ALA A 209 -1.60 11.43 12.84
CA ALA A 209 -2.86 11.88 12.26
C ALA A 209 -2.76 13.40 11.99
N PRO A 210 -2.08 13.82 10.91
CA PRO A 210 -1.97 15.23 10.58
C PRO A 210 -3.33 15.80 10.18
N ASP A 211 -3.53 17.07 10.47
CA ASP A 211 -4.70 17.80 10.00
C ASP A 211 -4.65 17.98 8.46
N PRO A 212 -5.82 18.15 7.82
CA PRO A 212 -5.88 18.48 6.41
C PRO A 212 -5.08 19.76 6.09
N CYS A 213 -4.30 19.74 5.02
CA CYS A 213 -3.49 20.89 4.61
C CYS A 213 -3.65 21.15 3.11
N ARG A 214 -3.32 22.38 2.68
CA ARG A 214 -3.35 22.72 1.26
C ARG A 214 -2.20 22.05 0.51
N GLY A 215 -2.44 21.64 -0.74
CA GLY A 215 -1.40 21.05 -1.58
C GLY A 215 -0.16 21.95 -1.69
N GLU A 216 -0.35 23.27 -1.79
CA GLU A 216 0.74 24.26 -1.84
C GLU A 216 1.66 24.24 -0.62
N GLU A 217 1.15 23.94 0.58
CA GLU A 217 1.94 23.84 1.82
C GLU A 217 2.91 22.66 1.78
N LEU A 218 2.57 21.63 1.02
CA LEU A 218 3.40 20.44 0.80
C LEU A 218 4.26 20.54 -0.48
N GLY A 219 4.12 21.62 -1.24
CA GLY A 219 4.76 21.78 -2.55
C GLY A 219 4.11 20.95 -3.66
N ILE A 220 2.94 20.37 -3.40
CA ILE A 220 2.15 19.65 -4.39
C ILE A 220 1.33 20.69 -5.18
N PRO A 221 1.36 20.66 -6.52
CA PRO A 221 0.65 21.63 -7.34
C PRO A 221 -0.86 21.30 -7.46
N LEU A 222 -1.51 21.10 -6.34
CA LEU A 222 -2.93 20.77 -6.22
C LEU A 222 -3.70 22.01 -5.77
N ASP A 223 -4.75 22.39 -6.51
CA ASP A 223 -5.67 23.44 -6.08
C ASP A 223 -6.76 22.89 -5.14
N GLY A 224 -6.32 22.31 -4.04
CA GLY A 224 -7.19 21.60 -3.10
C GLY A 224 -6.50 21.24 -1.79
N PHE A 225 -7.15 20.37 -1.04
CA PHE A 225 -6.65 19.84 0.22
C PHE A 225 -6.09 18.44 0.08
N VAL A 226 -5.09 18.14 0.91
CA VAL A 226 -4.50 16.82 1.09
C VAL A 226 -4.93 16.28 2.45
N TYR A 227 -5.45 15.05 2.45
CA TYR A 227 -5.94 14.33 3.63
C TYR A 227 -5.12 13.06 3.78
N CYS A 228 -4.37 12.95 4.87
CA CYS A 228 -3.58 11.76 5.14
C CYS A 228 -4.38 10.77 5.99
N CYS A 229 -4.35 9.49 5.59
CA CYS A 229 -4.90 8.42 6.42
C CYS A 229 -4.08 8.33 7.72
N PRO A 230 -4.73 8.29 8.92
CA PRO A 230 -3.99 8.24 10.17
C PRO A 230 -3.30 6.89 10.36
N GLY A 231 -2.11 6.91 10.99
CA GLY A 231 -1.40 5.72 11.44
C GLY A 231 -1.68 5.41 12.92
N MET A 232 -1.32 4.20 13.33
CA MET A 232 -1.45 3.75 14.72
C MET A 232 -0.16 3.94 15.51
N ALA A 233 0.99 3.64 14.89
CA ALA A 233 2.29 3.61 15.55
C ALA A 233 3.43 3.94 14.57
N ASN A 234 4.64 3.99 15.09
CA ASN A 234 5.85 4.26 14.30
C ASN A 234 6.03 3.32 13.10
N TYR A 235 5.68 2.03 13.23
CA TYR A 235 5.77 1.03 12.14
C TYR A 235 4.41 0.64 11.55
N LEU A 236 3.31 1.13 12.07
CA LEU A 236 1.96 0.87 11.57
C LEU A 236 1.35 2.19 11.11
N GLY A 237 1.55 2.51 9.86
CA GLY A 237 1.14 3.76 9.25
C GLY A 237 -0.29 3.76 8.73
N GLY A 238 -0.58 4.78 7.94
CA GLY A 238 -1.88 4.93 7.28
C GLY A 238 -2.18 3.83 6.27
N ASP A 239 -1.17 3.18 5.70
CA ASP A 239 -1.27 2.02 4.80
C ASP A 239 -2.02 0.85 5.45
N ILE A 240 -1.69 0.52 6.69
CA ILE A 240 -2.35 -0.57 7.43
C ILE A 240 -3.77 -0.18 7.84
N ILE A 241 -3.98 1.06 8.28
CA ILE A 241 -5.33 1.54 8.61
C ILE A 241 -6.21 1.60 7.35
N SER A 242 -5.66 2.04 6.23
CA SER A 242 -6.31 1.96 4.91
C SER A 242 -6.64 0.51 4.54
N GLY A 243 -5.72 -0.43 4.81
CA GLY A 243 -5.96 -1.86 4.63
C GLY A 243 -7.15 -2.37 5.44
N MET A 244 -7.29 -1.91 6.67
CA MET A 244 -8.45 -2.24 7.53
C MET A 244 -9.75 -1.65 6.97
N LEU A 245 -9.70 -0.41 6.48
CA LEU A 245 -10.86 0.19 5.80
C LEU A 245 -11.21 -0.55 4.52
N ALA A 246 -10.23 -0.93 3.70
CA ALA A 246 -10.43 -1.60 2.42
C ALA A 246 -11.01 -3.02 2.58
N THR A 247 -10.50 -3.80 3.53
CA THR A 247 -10.91 -5.20 3.75
C THR A 247 -12.18 -5.33 4.60
N GLY A 248 -12.49 -4.32 5.41
CA GLY A 248 -13.63 -4.35 6.33
C GLY A 248 -13.46 -5.34 7.50
N ILE A 249 -12.25 -5.80 7.78
CA ILE A 249 -11.94 -6.71 8.91
C ILE A 249 -12.53 -6.21 10.23
N PRO A 250 -12.45 -4.90 10.58
CA PRO A 250 -13.00 -4.40 11.84
C PRO A 250 -14.52 -4.52 12.00
N ASP A 251 -15.23 -4.93 10.96
CA ASP A 251 -16.69 -5.12 10.97
C ASP A 251 -17.07 -6.61 10.87
N GLN A 252 -16.12 -7.52 10.64
CA GLN A 252 -16.37 -8.95 10.44
C GLN A 252 -16.52 -9.68 11.79
N GLU A 253 -17.35 -10.74 11.82
CA GLU A 253 -17.50 -11.62 12.98
C GLU A 253 -16.40 -12.69 13.04
N GLU A 254 -16.00 -13.18 11.88
CA GLU A 254 -14.96 -14.21 11.76
C GLU A 254 -13.56 -13.64 12.03
N ILE A 255 -12.70 -14.47 12.58
CA ILE A 255 -11.29 -14.12 12.79
C ILE A 255 -10.60 -13.97 11.42
N CYS A 256 -9.96 -12.85 11.21
CA CYS A 256 -9.20 -12.56 10.00
C CYS A 256 -7.73 -12.36 10.33
N VAL A 257 -6.88 -12.78 9.42
CA VAL A 257 -5.47 -12.42 9.37
C VAL A 257 -5.27 -11.52 8.17
N PHE A 258 -4.63 -10.38 8.38
CA PHE A 258 -4.20 -9.47 7.32
C PHE A 258 -2.69 -9.36 7.36
N LEU A 259 -2.05 -9.80 6.31
CA LEU A 259 -0.60 -9.79 6.15
C LEU A 259 -0.24 -8.90 4.95
N ASP A 260 0.49 -7.84 5.20
CA ASP A 260 1.13 -7.02 4.16
C ASP A 260 2.62 -7.32 4.17
N VAL A 261 3.11 -7.92 3.09
CA VAL A 261 4.51 -8.33 3.00
C VAL A 261 5.19 -7.60 1.84
N GLY A 262 6.07 -6.70 2.20
CA GLY A 262 7.04 -6.04 1.35
C GLY A 262 8.44 -6.20 1.95
N THR A 263 9.22 -5.15 1.91
CA THR A 263 10.51 -5.06 2.62
C THR A 263 10.30 -5.19 4.14
N ASN A 264 9.21 -4.66 4.68
CA ASN A 264 8.71 -4.92 6.02
C ASN A 264 7.55 -5.91 5.93
N GLY A 265 7.19 -6.50 7.06
CA GLY A 265 5.99 -7.29 7.21
C GLY A 265 5.10 -6.66 8.27
N GLU A 266 3.92 -6.23 7.87
CA GLU A 266 2.89 -5.74 8.78
C GLU A 266 1.77 -6.77 8.88
N LEU A 267 1.33 -7.02 10.09
CA LEU A 267 0.33 -8.04 10.40
C LEU A 267 -0.77 -7.49 11.27
N VAL A 268 -2.02 -7.81 10.94
CA VAL A 268 -3.17 -7.60 11.82
C VAL A 268 -3.93 -8.92 11.96
N VAL A 269 -4.25 -9.30 13.19
CA VAL A 269 -5.10 -10.45 13.52
C VAL A 269 -6.28 -9.97 14.34
N GLY A 270 -7.49 -10.31 13.94
CA GLY A 270 -8.68 -9.95 14.71
C GLY A 270 -9.96 -9.92 13.89
N ASN A 271 -10.93 -9.25 14.45
CA ASN A 271 -12.28 -9.10 13.92
C ASN A 271 -12.94 -7.84 14.51
N ARG A 272 -14.26 -7.78 14.53
CA ARG A 272 -14.99 -6.64 15.12
C ARG A 272 -14.79 -6.48 16.64
N ASP A 273 -14.40 -7.53 17.36
CA ASP A 273 -14.32 -7.53 18.83
C ASP A 273 -12.92 -7.15 19.32
N PHE A 274 -11.87 -7.47 18.57
CA PHE A 274 -10.47 -7.14 18.88
C PHE A 274 -9.62 -7.02 17.63
N LEU A 275 -8.54 -6.26 17.72
CA LEU A 275 -7.51 -6.13 16.68
C LEU A 275 -6.13 -6.14 17.34
N LEU A 276 -5.30 -7.10 16.96
CA LEU A 276 -3.89 -7.14 17.30
C LEU A 276 -3.07 -6.80 16.06
N ALA A 277 -2.15 -5.88 16.18
CA ALA A 277 -1.31 -5.46 15.08
C ALA A 277 0.18 -5.50 15.46
N GLY A 278 1.02 -5.82 14.51
CA GLY A 278 2.46 -5.82 14.71
C GLY A 278 3.20 -5.65 13.40
N ALA A 279 4.45 -5.21 13.51
CA ALA A 279 5.33 -5.06 12.37
C ALA A 279 6.70 -5.68 12.67
N GLY A 280 7.30 -6.28 11.66
CA GLY A 280 8.63 -6.87 11.73
C GLY A 280 9.37 -6.73 10.41
N ALA A 281 10.68 -6.91 10.45
CA ALA A 281 11.49 -6.96 9.23
C ALA A 281 11.26 -8.33 8.56
N ALA A 282 10.61 -8.34 7.39
CA ALA A 282 10.47 -9.53 6.58
C ALA A 282 11.69 -9.72 5.66
N GLY A 283 12.25 -8.66 5.14
CA GLY A 283 13.38 -8.65 4.21
C GLY A 283 12.93 -8.57 2.75
N PRO A 284 13.79 -8.09 1.84
CA PRO A 284 13.41 -7.80 0.46
C PRO A 284 13.42 -9.03 -0.47
N ALA A 285 13.60 -10.25 0.04
CA ALA A 285 13.70 -11.45 -0.79
C ALA A 285 12.42 -11.71 -1.60
N LEU A 286 11.26 -11.37 -1.04
CA LEU A 286 9.97 -11.52 -1.72
C LEU A 286 9.78 -10.52 -2.86
N GLU A 287 10.51 -9.41 -2.86
CA GLU A 287 10.54 -8.44 -3.95
C GLU A 287 11.68 -8.74 -4.97
N GLY A 288 12.42 -9.84 -4.79
CA GLY A 288 13.58 -10.20 -5.60
C GLY A 288 14.87 -9.46 -5.21
N GLY A 289 14.84 -8.64 -4.16
CA GLY A 289 15.91 -7.69 -3.84
C GLY A 289 17.24 -8.30 -3.38
N VAL A 290 17.27 -9.55 -2.91
CA VAL A 290 18.49 -10.22 -2.40
C VAL A 290 18.88 -11.46 -3.20
N VAL A 291 18.13 -11.79 -4.22
CA VAL A 291 18.40 -12.92 -5.12
C VAL A 291 19.37 -12.46 -6.22
N HIS A 292 20.37 -13.28 -6.58
CA HIS A 292 21.41 -12.92 -7.57
C HIS A 292 20.84 -12.36 -8.87
N THR A 293 19.85 -13.03 -9.41
CA THR A 293 19.15 -12.65 -10.65
C THR A 293 17.73 -12.16 -10.36
N GLY A 294 17.49 -11.72 -9.13
CA GLY A 294 16.19 -11.20 -8.71
C GLY A 294 15.88 -9.88 -9.41
N MET A 295 14.63 -9.72 -9.80
CA MET A 295 14.12 -8.49 -10.41
C MET A 295 12.64 -8.29 -10.07
N ARG A 296 12.13 -7.12 -10.37
CA ARG A 296 10.69 -6.83 -10.23
C ARG A 296 9.88 -7.53 -11.32
N ALA A 297 8.57 -7.64 -11.09
CA ALA A 297 7.63 -8.19 -12.06
C ALA A 297 7.44 -7.21 -13.24
N GLU A 298 8.37 -7.25 -14.20
CA GLU A 298 8.37 -6.41 -15.40
C GLU A 298 8.78 -7.25 -16.62
N GLU A 299 8.80 -6.66 -17.80
CA GLU A 299 9.14 -7.36 -19.04
C GLU A 299 10.53 -8.01 -18.97
N GLY A 300 10.57 -9.32 -19.19
CA GLY A 300 11.75 -10.16 -19.08
C GLY A 300 11.89 -10.88 -17.73
N ALA A 301 11.04 -10.60 -16.73
CA ALA A 301 11.05 -11.34 -15.48
C ALA A 301 10.39 -12.71 -15.62
N VAL A 302 10.99 -13.74 -15.04
CA VAL A 302 10.33 -15.02 -14.82
C VAL A 302 9.37 -14.88 -13.67
N ASP A 303 8.07 -15.02 -13.93
CA ASP A 303 6.98 -14.87 -12.95
C ASP A 303 6.33 -16.20 -12.57
N ARG A 304 6.58 -17.27 -13.34
CA ARG A 304 6.09 -18.62 -13.06
C ARG A 304 7.11 -19.67 -13.46
N VAL A 305 7.21 -20.72 -12.64
CA VAL A 305 8.04 -21.88 -12.91
C VAL A 305 7.25 -23.16 -12.70
N THR A 306 7.36 -24.11 -13.65
CA THR A 306 6.75 -25.44 -13.56
C THR A 306 7.78 -26.50 -13.91
N THR A 307 7.52 -27.75 -13.51
CA THR A 307 8.36 -28.90 -13.91
C THR A 307 7.64 -29.75 -14.94
N GLU A 308 8.22 -29.90 -16.13
CA GLU A 308 7.74 -30.78 -17.20
C GLU A 308 8.84 -31.78 -17.59
N ASN A 309 8.55 -33.09 -17.54
CA ASN A 309 9.50 -34.17 -17.87
C ASN A 309 10.84 -34.06 -17.13
N GLY A 310 10.83 -33.70 -15.85
CA GLY A 310 12.03 -33.54 -15.02
C GLY A 310 12.89 -32.33 -15.34
N LYS A 311 12.35 -31.32 -16.06
CA LYS A 311 13.04 -30.07 -16.37
C LYS A 311 12.18 -28.87 -15.94
N LEU A 312 12.84 -27.85 -15.45
CA LEU A 312 12.19 -26.56 -15.15
C LEU A 312 11.79 -25.86 -16.45
N LYS A 313 10.60 -25.26 -16.44
CA LYS A 313 10.06 -24.45 -17.53
C LYS A 313 9.61 -23.13 -16.96
N ALA A 314 10.27 -22.07 -17.40
CA ALA A 314 9.99 -20.70 -16.98
C ALA A 314 8.99 -20.03 -17.92
N HIS A 315 8.05 -19.27 -17.34
CA HIS A 315 7.23 -18.30 -18.05
C HIS A 315 7.84 -16.92 -17.83
N VAL A 316 7.92 -16.11 -18.91
CA VAL A 316 8.55 -14.79 -18.91
C VAL A 316 7.51 -13.73 -19.24
N ILE A 317 7.38 -12.71 -18.39
CA ILE A 317 6.48 -11.57 -18.61
C ILE A 317 6.86 -10.87 -19.93
N GLY A 318 5.87 -10.64 -20.80
CA GLY A 318 6.06 -10.04 -22.12
C GLY A 318 6.63 -10.98 -23.17
N GLY A 319 7.01 -12.21 -22.81
CA GLY A 319 7.69 -13.16 -23.71
C GLY A 319 9.15 -12.80 -23.96
N GLY A 320 9.85 -13.61 -24.76
CA GLY A 320 11.25 -13.37 -25.08
C GLY A 320 12.25 -14.01 -24.12
N ALA A 321 13.48 -13.48 -24.08
CA ALA A 321 14.53 -13.99 -23.21
C ALA A 321 14.33 -13.54 -21.77
N ALA A 322 14.50 -14.48 -20.82
CA ALA A 322 14.51 -14.16 -19.40
C ALA A 322 15.72 -13.27 -19.06
N LYS A 323 15.49 -12.26 -18.21
CA LYS A 323 16.51 -11.36 -17.66
C LYS A 323 16.77 -11.63 -16.17
N GLY A 324 15.80 -12.22 -15.49
CA GLY A 324 15.84 -12.53 -14.06
C GLY A 324 14.52 -13.14 -13.60
N ILE A 325 14.33 -13.23 -12.28
CA ILE A 325 13.16 -13.85 -11.65
C ILE A 325 12.52 -12.89 -10.63
N CYS A 326 11.20 -12.77 -10.66
CA CYS A 326 10.48 -11.98 -9.66
C CYS A 326 9.95 -12.85 -8.51
N GLY A 327 9.40 -12.21 -7.48
CA GLY A 327 8.98 -12.90 -6.25
C GLY A 327 8.02 -14.07 -6.48
N SER A 328 7.03 -13.94 -7.38
CA SER A 328 6.12 -15.06 -7.70
C SER A 328 6.85 -16.23 -8.36
N GLY A 329 7.76 -15.94 -9.29
CA GLY A 329 8.60 -16.96 -9.91
C GLY A 329 9.50 -17.68 -8.92
N ILE A 330 10.03 -16.98 -7.89
CA ILE A 330 10.84 -17.58 -6.82
C ILE A 330 9.98 -18.54 -5.99
N VAL A 331 8.77 -18.15 -5.62
CA VAL A 331 7.84 -18.99 -4.87
C VAL A 331 7.54 -20.29 -5.63
N ASP A 332 7.20 -20.17 -6.92
CA ASP A 332 6.95 -21.32 -7.79
C ASP A 332 8.19 -22.22 -7.92
N LEU A 333 9.36 -21.62 -8.17
CA LEU A 333 10.61 -22.34 -8.30
C LEU A 333 10.90 -23.18 -7.05
N ILE A 334 10.86 -22.58 -5.86
CA ILE A 334 11.15 -23.29 -4.60
C ILE A 334 10.12 -24.40 -4.37
N ALA A 335 8.83 -24.15 -4.66
CA ALA A 335 7.79 -25.16 -4.55
C ALA A 335 8.04 -26.36 -5.48
N GLU A 336 8.41 -26.11 -6.73
CA GLU A 336 8.73 -27.15 -7.69
C GLU A 336 10.00 -27.93 -7.29
N LEU A 337 11.04 -27.25 -6.84
CA LEU A 337 12.26 -27.90 -6.35
C LEU A 337 11.96 -28.86 -5.18
N TYR A 338 11.15 -28.39 -4.22
CA TYR A 338 10.78 -29.18 -3.05
C TYR A 338 9.89 -30.38 -3.42
N LEU A 339 8.86 -30.16 -4.22
CA LEU A 339 7.94 -31.23 -4.63
C LEU A 339 8.62 -32.33 -5.47
N ASN A 340 9.67 -31.99 -6.23
CA ASN A 340 10.42 -32.95 -7.02
C ASN A 340 11.59 -33.58 -6.25
N GLY A 341 11.81 -33.21 -4.97
CA GLY A 341 12.89 -33.73 -4.16
C GLY A 341 14.27 -33.23 -4.55
N TRP A 342 14.35 -32.08 -5.24
CA TRP A 342 15.63 -31.48 -5.63
C TRP A 342 16.24 -30.66 -4.48
N VAL A 343 15.43 -30.31 -3.50
CA VAL A 343 15.85 -29.75 -2.23
C VAL A 343 15.22 -30.54 -1.07
N ASP A 344 15.91 -30.58 0.05
CA ASP A 344 15.40 -31.17 1.28
C ASP A 344 14.49 -30.18 2.04
N LEU A 345 13.98 -30.60 3.20
CA LEU A 345 13.13 -29.76 4.04
C LEU A 345 13.84 -28.49 4.59
N ARG A 346 15.17 -28.45 4.55
CA ARG A 346 15.98 -27.29 4.94
C ARG A 346 16.33 -26.38 3.76
N GLY A 347 15.79 -26.69 2.56
CA GLY A 347 16.10 -26.00 1.34
C GLY A 347 17.50 -26.29 0.78
N ARG A 348 18.15 -27.38 1.23
CA ARG A 348 19.47 -27.79 0.72
C ARG A 348 19.31 -28.54 -0.59
N PHE A 349 20.03 -28.11 -1.62
CA PHE A 349 20.06 -28.79 -2.90
C PHE A 349 20.61 -30.22 -2.72
N GLN A 350 19.99 -31.19 -3.41
CA GLN A 350 20.46 -32.56 -3.45
C GLN A 350 21.50 -32.70 -4.56
N GLU A 351 22.66 -33.29 -4.25
CA GLU A 351 23.79 -33.41 -5.16
C GLU A 351 23.47 -34.17 -6.46
N ASP A 352 22.53 -35.10 -6.39
CA ASP A 352 22.10 -35.94 -7.51
C ASP A 352 20.86 -35.39 -8.24
N ALA A 353 20.34 -34.24 -7.82
CA ALA A 353 19.17 -33.64 -8.45
C ALA A 353 19.45 -33.11 -9.87
N PRO A 354 18.49 -33.28 -10.79
CA PRO A 354 18.68 -32.83 -12.17
C PRO A 354 18.97 -31.33 -12.26
N GLY A 355 20.06 -30.95 -12.96
CA GLY A 355 20.40 -29.56 -13.23
C GLY A 355 21.05 -28.80 -12.08
N VAL A 356 21.35 -29.47 -10.96
CA VAL A 356 22.18 -28.88 -9.90
C VAL A 356 23.64 -28.85 -10.37
N VAL A 357 24.23 -27.67 -10.26
CA VAL A 357 25.62 -27.38 -10.63
C VAL A 357 26.30 -26.63 -9.49
N HIS A 358 27.64 -26.61 -9.49
CA HIS A 358 28.40 -25.82 -8.53
C HIS A 358 29.07 -24.67 -9.29
N LEU A 359 28.75 -23.45 -8.96
CA LEU A 359 29.21 -22.22 -9.57
C LEU A 359 29.83 -21.29 -8.53
N PRO A 360 30.74 -20.37 -8.93
CA PRO A 360 31.20 -19.34 -8.02
C PRO A 360 30.01 -18.57 -7.41
N GLY A 361 29.95 -18.56 -6.08
CA GLY A 361 28.94 -17.85 -5.31
C GLY A 361 29.21 -16.35 -5.21
N ARG A 362 28.59 -15.70 -4.23
CA ARG A 362 28.83 -14.26 -3.95
C ARG A 362 30.26 -13.98 -3.47
N GLU A 363 30.86 -14.95 -2.76
CA GLU A 363 32.27 -14.92 -2.41
C GLU A 363 33.01 -15.68 -3.50
N GLU A 364 33.86 -15.00 -4.26
CA GLU A 364 34.51 -15.52 -5.49
C GLU A 364 35.32 -16.80 -5.26
N ASP A 365 35.70 -17.10 -4.02
CA ASP A 365 36.53 -18.24 -3.65
C ASP A 365 35.75 -19.51 -3.27
N GLU A 366 34.40 -19.45 -3.13
CA GLU A 366 33.56 -20.59 -2.75
C GLU A 366 32.59 -20.99 -3.87
N LEU A 367 32.56 -22.28 -4.20
CA LEU A 367 31.55 -22.85 -5.10
C LEU A 367 30.25 -23.10 -4.35
N GLU A 368 29.18 -22.58 -4.90
CA GLU A 368 27.83 -22.70 -4.36
C GLU A 368 26.96 -23.58 -5.24
N ALA A 369 26.12 -24.44 -4.64
CA ALA A 369 25.14 -25.20 -5.38
C ALA A 369 24.09 -24.25 -5.99
N ALA A 370 23.74 -24.48 -7.24
CA ALA A 370 22.78 -23.67 -7.97
C ALA A 370 21.99 -24.51 -8.97
N VAL A 371 20.79 -24.06 -9.33
CA VAL A 371 19.95 -24.68 -10.36
C VAL A 371 19.67 -23.69 -11.48
N GLU A 372 19.81 -24.12 -12.74
CA GLU A 372 19.41 -23.33 -13.89
C GLU A 372 17.89 -23.32 -14.03
N TYR A 373 17.24 -22.16 -13.86
CA TYR A 373 15.78 -22.01 -14.00
C TYR A 373 15.35 -21.42 -15.35
N ALA A 374 16.28 -20.73 -16.03
CA ALA A 374 16.13 -20.24 -17.40
C ALA A 374 17.52 -20.20 -18.06
N PRO A 375 17.66 -20.16 -19.39
CA PRO A 375 18.95 -20.22 -20.06
C PRO A 375 19.96 -19.19 -19.54
N GLY A 376 21.03 -19.67 -18.89
CA GLY A 376 22.11 -18.84 -18.32
C GLY A 376 21.73 -18.13 -17.01
N LEU A 377 20.56 -18.38 -16.43
CA LEU A 377 20.11 -17.81 -15.16
C LEU A 377 19.99 -18.89 -14.09
N TYR A 378 20.65 -18.65 -12.97
CA TYR A 378 20.80 -19.62 -11.89
C TYR A 378 20.22 -19.10 -10.59
N PHE A 379 19.61 -19.99 -9.82
CA PHE A 379 19.15 -19.76 -8.45
C PHE A 379 20.08 -20.51 -7.49
N TYR A 380 20.73 -19.78 -6.61
CA TYR A 380 21.81 -20.27 -5.75
C TYR A 380 21.31 -20.72 -4.39
N GLN A 381 22.12 -21.52 -3.68
CA GLN A 381 21.82 -21.93 -2.30
C GLN A 381 21.68 -20.71 -1.38
N GLY A 382 22.51 -19.68 -1.54
CA GLY A 382 22.41 -18.43 -0.77
C GLY A 382 21.10 -17.68 -1.02
N ASP A 383 20.58 -17.70 -2.25
CA ASP A 383 19.27 -17.13 -2.59
C ASP A 383 18.14 -17.89 -1.87
N MET A 384 18.24 -19.22 -1.82
CA MET A 384 17.32 -20.08 -1.06
C MET A 384 17.33 -19.73 0.43
N ASP A 385 18.52 -19.62 1.02
CA ASP A 385 18.68 -19.34 2.45
C ASP A 385 18.09 -17.96 2.81
N GLU A 386 18.30 -16.94 2.00
CA GLU A 386 17.73 -15.59 2.22
C GLU A 386 16.21 -15.59 2.07
N PHE A 387 15.69 -16.31 1.07
CA PHE A 387 14.24 -16.43 0.88
C PHE A 387 13.58 -17.13 2.07
N LEU A 388 14.17 -18.23 2.56
CA LEU A 388 13.63 -18.98 3.69
C LEU A 388 13.66 -18.18 4.99
N LYS A 389 14.65 -17.31 5.21
CA LYS A 389 14.66 -16.38 6.35
C LYS A 389 13.48 -15.40 6.28
N THR A 390 13.23 -14.81 5.12
CA THR A 390 12.12 -13.89 4.90
C THR A 390 10.77 -14.56 5.12
N LYS A 391 10.56 -15.75 4.53
CA LYS A 391 9.37 -16.58 4.75
C LYS A 391 9.17 -16.92 6.22
N ALA A 392 10.24 -17.33 6.90
CA ALA A 392 10.19 -17.70 8.31
C ALA A 392 9.80 -16.49 9.18
N ALA A 393 10.35 -15.31 8.92
CA ALA A 393 10.00 -14.10 9.66
C ALA A 393 8.50 -13.78 9.54
N ALA A 394 7.95 -13.80 8.32
CA ALA A 394 6.53 -13.53 8.08
C ALA A 394 5.61 -14.52 8.80
N MET A 395 5.87 -15.82 8.66
CA MET A 395 5.02 -16.85 9.26
C MET A 395 5.18 -16.96 10.77
N THR A 396 6.37 -16.66 11.31
CA THR A 396 6.57 -16.60 12.75
C THR A 396 5.76 -15.45 13.40
N MET A 397 5.63 -14.31 12.73
CA MET A 397 4.77 -13.23 13.22
C MET A 397 3.32 -13.69 13.34
N VAL A 398 2.79 -14.37 12.31
CA VAL A 398 1.43 -14.93 12.33
C VAL A 398 1.28 -15.93 13.46
N GLU A 399 2.17 -16.92 13.55
CA GLU A 399 2.12 -17.96 14.58
C GLU A 399 2.21 -17.38 15.99
N TYR A 400 3.12 -16.43 16.21
CA TYR A 400 3.27 -15.77 17.51
C TYR A 400 2.00 -15.04 17.93
N MET A 401 1.39 -14.25 17.01
CA MET A 401 0.14 -13.55 17.32
C MET A 401 -1.01 -14.50 17.61
N MET A 402 -1.15 -15.58 16.83
CA MET A 402 -2.18 -16.59 17.06
C MET A 402 -2.00 -17.26 18.45
N ASN A 403 -0.75 -17.63 18.79
CA ASN A 403 -0.42 -18.25 20.08
C ASN A 403 -0.70 -17.29 21.25
N LEU A 404 -0.39 -15.98 21.09
CA LEU A 404 -0.61 -14.96 22.12
C LEU A 404 -2.07 -14.87 22.57
N ILE A 405 -3.00 -15.09 21.65
CA ILE A 405 -4.44 -15.03 21.91
C ILE A 405 -5.08 -16.41 22.01
N GLY A 406 -4.29 -17.49 21.96
CA GLY A 406 -4.75 -18.87 22.10
C GLY A 406 -5.62 -19.37 20.96
N LEU A 407 -5.45 -18.80 19.75
CA LEU A 407 -6.16 -19.22 18.54
C LEU A 407 -5.30 -20.15 17.68
N THR A 408 -5.98 -21.00 16.92
CA THR A 408 -5.38 -21.89 15.91
C THR A 408 -5.71 -21.39 14.50
N MET A 409 -4.96 -21.84 13.50
CA MET A 409 -5.23 -21.50 12.10
C MET A 409 -6.57 -22.05 11.58
N GLU A 410 -7.13 -23.07 12.21
CA GLU A 410 -8.44 -23.65 11.88
C GLU A 410 -9.59 -22.68 12.20
N GLU A 411 -9.39 -21.81 13.20
CA GLU A 411 -10.35 -20.79 13.62
C GLU A 411 -10.32 -19.55 12.73
N VAL A 412 -9.32 -19.42 11.85
CA VAL A 412 -9.22 -18.30 10.89
C VAL A 412 -10.25 -18.47 9.78
N GLY A 413 -11.15 -17.51 9.68
CA GLY A 413 -12.16 -17.43 8.63
C GLY A 413 -11.57 -16.95 7.30
N ARG A 414 -10.70 -15.93 7.32
CA ARG A 414 -10.05 -15.36 6.13
C ARG A 414 -8.61 -14.96 6.40
N PHE A 415 -7.78 -15.22 5.40
CA PHE A 415 -6.37 -14.84 5.38
C PHE A 415 -6.13 -13.89 4.21
N TYR A 416 -5.95 -12.60 4.51
CA TYR A 416 -5.70 -11.57 3.50
C TYR A 416 -4.20 -11.40 3.31
N VAL A 417 -3.75 -11.43 2.06
CA VAL A 417 -2.37 -11.11 1.68
C VAL A 417 -2.39 -9.88 0.79
N ALA A 418 -2.06 -8.74 1.39
CA ALA A 418 -2.08 -7.45 0.74
C ALA A 418 -0.79 -7.16 -0.04
N GLY A 419 -0.79 -6.07 -0.79
CA GLY A 419 0.33 -5.62 -1.60
C GLY A 419 0.40 -6.27 -2.98
N ALA A 420 1.33 -5.78 -3.79
CA ALA A 420 1.55 -6.28 -5.16
C ALA A 420 1.99 -7.76 -5.16
N PHE A 421 2.77 -8.14 -4.15
CA PHE A 421 3.27 -9.50 -3.98
C PHE A 421 2.12 -10.51 -3.88
N GLY A 422 1.12 -10.27 -3.01
CA GLY A 422 0.00 -11.19 -2.80
C GLY A 422 -0.87 -11.43 -4.04
N THR A 423 -0.89 -10.50 -4.99
CA THR A 423 -1.78 -10.56 -6.16
C THR A 423 -1.35 -11.61 -7.19
N HIS A 424 -0.05 -11.89 -7.32
CA HIS A 424 0.50 -12.70 -8.41
C HIS A 424 1.04 -14.05 -7.97
N ILE A 425 1.03 -14.36 -6.67
CA ILE A 425 1.54 -15.61 -6.13
C ILE A 425 0.52 -16.73 -6.34
N ASP A 426 1.02 -17.88 -6.79
CA ASP A 426 0.25 -19.12 -6.78
C ASP A 426 0.03 -19.61 -5.34
N LYS A 427 -1.23 -19.74 -4.93
CA LYS A 427 -1.60 -20.13 -3.57
C LYS A 427 -1.09 -21.53 -3.20
N GLU A 428 -1.09 -22.46 -4.17
CA GLU A 428 -0.60 -23.82 -3.94
C GLU A 428 0.92 -23.84 -3.76
N ALA A 429 1.66 -23.05 -4.54
CA ALA A 429 3.09 -22.91 -4.38
C ALA A 429 3.44 -22.26 -3.04
N ALA A 430 2.73 -21.18 -2.67
CA ALA A 430 2.92 -20.48 -1.40
C ALA A 430 2.67 -21.38 -0.18
N VAL A 431 1.61 -22.19 -0.21
CA VAL A 431 1.35 -23.21 0.84
C VAL A 431 2.41 -24.30 0.82
N THR A 432 2.85 -24.75 -0.36
CA THR A 432 3.89 -25.80 -0.49
C THR A 432 5.18 -25.42 0.20
N ILE A 433 5.56 -24.14 0.13
CA ILE A 433 6.79 -23.65 0.79
C ILE A 433 6.55 -23.17 2.23
N GLY A 434 5.30 -23.14 2.68
CA GLY A 434 4.91 -22.65 4.01
C GLY A 434 4.97 -21.12 4.16
N LEU A 435 4.83 -20.39 3.06
CA LEU A 435 4.65 -18.94 3.08
C LEU A 435 3.20 -18.56 3.44
N TYR A 436 2.23 -19.40 3.05
CA TYR A 436 0.85 -19.31 3.48
C TYR A 436 0.48 -20.53 4.33
N PRO A 437 -0.47 -20.39 5.26
CA PRO A 437 -0.96 -21.52 6.03
C PRO A 437 -1.69 -22.53 5.15
N ASP A 438 -1.66 -23.81 5.54
CA ASP A 438 -2.40 -24.86 4.84
C ASP A 438 -3.88 -24.85 5.25
N MET A 439 -4.63 -23.99 4.61
CA MET A 439 -6.07 -23.81 4.79
C MET A 439 -6.81 -23.85 3.44
N ASP A 440 -8.12 -23.79 3.47
CA ASP A 440 -8.92 -23.67 2.25
C ASP A 440 -8.47 -22.46 1.42
N ARG A 441 -8.13 -22.70 0.15
CA ARG A 441 -7.58 -21.68 -0.77
C ARG A 441 -8.58 -20.56 -1.09
N GLU A 442 -9.87 -20.81 -0.92
CA GLU A 442 -10.93 -19.79 -1.06
C GLU A 442 -10.89 -18.79 0.09
N LYS A 443 -10.41 -19.20 1.26
CA LYS A 443 -10.23 -18.32 2.42
C LYS A 443 -8.97 -17.46 2.34
N ILE A 444 -8.01 -17.79 1.47
CA ILE A 444 -6.83 -16.98 1.19
C ILE A 444 -7.20 -15.95 0.14
N ILE A 445 -7.21 -14.69 0.52
CA ILE A 445 -7.70 -13.58 -0.31
C ILE A 445 -6.55 -12.62 -0.60
N SER A 446 -6.36 -12.32 -1.89
CA SER A 446 -5.38 -11.31 -2.34
C SER A 446 -6.13 -10.05 -2.77
N PRO A 447 -6.32 -9.07 -1.89
CA PRO A 447 -7.13 -7.88 -2.18
C PRO A 447 -6.42 -6.86 -3.08
N GLY A 448 -5.14 -7.10 -3.42
CA GLY A 448 -4.31 -6.16 -4.18
C GLY A 448 -3.76 -5.03 -3.30
N ASN A 449 -3.58 -3.85 -3.88
CA ASN A 449 -3.10 -2.68 -3.13
C ASN A 449 -4.22 -2.13 -2.22
N THR A 450 -4.22 -2.56 -0.96
CA THR A 450 -5.22 -2.14 0.04
C THR A 450 -4.98 -0.73 0.55
N SER A 451 -3.75 -0.23 0.44
CA SER A 451 -3.39 1.13 0.83
C SER A 451 -4.11 2.15 -0.07
N VAL A 452 -4.02 2.02 -1.40
CA VAL A 452 -4.74 2.91 -2.32
C VAL A 452 -6.25 2.71 -2.23
N LYS A 453 -6.75 1.47 -2.07
CA LYS A 453 -8.19 1.20 -1.93
C LYS A 453 -8.79 1.82 -0.67
N GLY A 454 -8.04 1.84 0.43
CA GLY A 454 -8.47 2.52 1.64
C GLY A 454 -8.47 4.05 1.48
N ALA A 455 -7.46 4.60 0.80
CA ALA A 455 -7.42 6.01 0.44
C ALA A 455 -8.57 6.40 -0.50
N GLU A 456 -8.92 5.53 -1.47
CA GLU A 456 -10.09 5.67 -2.35
C GLU A 456 -11.39 5.76 -1.52
N ARG A 457 -11.62 4.80 -0.62
CA ARG A 457 -12.82 4.83 0.25
C ARG A 457 -12.90 6.09 1.08
N LEU A 458 -11.76 6.52 1.63
CA LEU A 458 -11.67 7.76 2.40
C LEU A 458 -11.95 8.99 1.52
N LEU A 459 -11.55 8.98 0.23
CA LEU A 459 -11.85 10.06 -0.71
C LEU A 459 -13.35 10.25 -0.91
N PHE A 460 -14.08 9.15 -1.04
CA PHE A 460 -15.53 9.18 -1.25
C PHE A 460 -16.34 9.45 0.02
N ASP A 461 -15.80 9.10 1.19
CA ASP A 461 -16.53 9.24 2.45
C ASP A 461 -15.62 9.68 3.60
N ARG A 462 -15.67 10.97 3.94
CA ARG A 462 -14.87 11.57 5.03
C ARG A 462 -15.24 11.03 6.43
N THR A 463 -16.43 10.43 6.60
CA THR A 463 -16.83 9.83 7.89
C THR A 463 -15.97 8.63 8.24
N LEU A 464 -15.32 8.00 7.24
CA LEU A 464 -14.36 6.92 7.47
C LEU A 464 -13.11 7.39 8.23
N MET A 465 -12.84 8.69 8.32
CA MET A 465 -11.78 9.21 9.19
C MET A 465 -12.08 8.95 10.69
N GLU A 466 -13.33 9.07 11.10
CA GLU A 466 -13.75 8.73 12.45
C GLU A 466 -13.67 7.22 12.67
N LYS A 467 -14.09 6.44 11.69
CA LYS A 467 -13.93 4.99 11.71
C LYS A 467 -12.48 4.56 11.81
N ALA A 468 -11.57 5.21 11.08
CA ALA A 468 -10.12 4.96 11.19
C ALA A 468 -9.61 5.23 12.62
N ARG A 469 -10.05 6.31 13.26
CA ARG A 469 -9.71 6.61 14.66
C ARG A 469 -10.29 5.57 15.64
N ASP A 470 -11.52 5.10 15.41
CA ASP A 470 -12.12 4.01 16.19
C ASP A 470 -11.31 2.73 16.06
N ILE A 471 -10.95 2.33 14.83
CA ILE A 471 -10.07 1.17 14.56
C ILE A 471 -8.75 1.28 15.34
N ILE A 472 -8.08 2.42 15.25
CA ILE A 472 -6.83 2.69 15.96
C ILE A 472 -7.01 2.56 17.47
N SER A 473 -8.12 3.09 18.03
CA SER A 473 -8.38 3.03 19.47
C SER A 473 -8.59 1.62 20.02
N ARG A 474 -9.06 0.69 19.18
CA ARG A 474 -9.28 -0.74 19.53
C ARG A 474 -8.08 -1.62 19.23
N MET A 475 -7.13 -1.13 18.45
CA MET A 475 -5.97 -1.90 17.98
C MET A 475 -4.89 -1.95 19.07
N GLN A 476 -4.38 -3.14 19.36
CA GLN A 476 -3.27 -3.36 20.29
C GLN A 476 -2.00 -3.66 19.52
N TYR A 477 -0.93 -2.94 19.81
CA TYR A 477 0.36 -3.14 19.16
C TYR A 477 1.20 -4.20 19.87
N VAL A 478 1.68 -5.19 19.10
CA VAL A 478 2.56 -6.27 19.54
C VAL A 478 3.97 -6.00 19.03
N GLN A 479 4.91 -5.87 19.95
CA GLN A 479 6.31 -5.59 19.62
C GLN A 479 7.11 -6.91 19.55
N PHE A 480 7.34 -7.44 18.35
CA PHE A 480 8.01 -8.73 18.13
C PHE A 480 9.47 -8.75 18.59
N GLY A 481 10.18 -7.62 18.52
CA GLY A 481 11.59 -7.53 18.89
C GLY A 481 11.91 -7.74 20.39
N ALA A 482 10.90 -7.81 21.26
CA ALA A 482 11.05 -8.01 22.70
C ALA A 482 10.79 -9.46 23.17
N VAL A 483 10.57 -10.41 22.22
CA VAL A 483 10.08 -11.75 22.51
C VAL A 483 11.21 -12.78 22.40
N GLU A 484 11.60 -13.40 23.52
CA GLU A 484 12.65 -14.44 23.55
C GLU A 484 12.27 -15.67 22.70
N ASP A 485 11.00 -16.11 22.73
CA ASP A 485 10.54 -17.28 21.99
C ASP A 485 10.45 -17.08 20.48
N PHE A 486 10.49 -15.83 19.99
CA PHE A 486 10.37 -15.52 18.56
C PHE A 486 11.43 -16.21 17.70
N LEU A 487 12.69 -16.25 18.18
CA LEU A 487 13.77 -16.90 17.45
C LEU A 487 13.59 -18.43 17.39
N HIS A 488 13.00 -19.05 18.42
CA HIS A 488 12.73 -20.49 18.40
C HIS A 488 11.64 -20.86 17.39
N LEU A 489 10.56 -20.07 17.32
CA LEU A 489 9.51 -20.25 16.32
C LEU A 489 10.06 -20.04 14.92
N MET A 490 10.92 -19.05 14.73
CA MET A 490 11.53 -18.73 13.44
C MET A 490 12.37 -19.90 12.90
N VAL A 491 13.12 -20.63 13.76
CA VAL A 491 13.90 -21.80 13.35
C VAL A 491 12.99 -22.90 12.79
N ALA A 492 11.82 -23.13 13.40
CA ALA A 492 10.87 -24.12 12.90
C ALA A 492 10.28 -23.70 11.54
N ALA A 493 10.03 -22.42 11.35
CA ALA A 493 9.45 -21.85 10.14
C ALA A 493 10.47 -21.72 8.98
N THR A 494 11.78 -21.88 9.18
CA THR A 494 12.77 -21.92 8.07
C THR A 494 12.66 -23.19 7.23
N ALA A 495 12.09 -24.29 7.76
CA ALA A 495 11.88 -25.50 6.99
C ALA A 495 10.78 -25.35 5.93
N ILE A 496 10.83 -26.16 4.87
CA ILE A 496 9.86 -26.19 3.77
C ILE A 496 8.90 -27.39 3.94
N PRO A 497 7.61 -27.18 4.15
CA PRO A 497 6.94 -25.94 4.54
C PRO A 497 7.21 -25.53 5.98
N HIS A 498 7.42 -26.49 6.87
CA HIS A 498 7.65 -26.34 8.31
C HIS A 498 8.29 -27.62 8.87
N THR A 499 8.95 -27.54 10.04
CA THR A 499 9.49 -28.75 10.69
C THR A 499 8.41 -29.75 11.10
N ASP A 500 7.21 -29.27 11.45
CA ASP A 500 6.01 -30.11 11.68
C ASP A 500 5.13 -30.16 10.43
N LEU A 501 5.27 -31.22 9.65
CA LEU A 501 4.51 -31.45 8.41
C LEU A 501 3.02 -31.72 8.65
N ASN A 502 2.60 -32.10 9.89
CA ASN A 502 1.19 -32.28 10.20
C ASN A 502 0.39 -30.97 10.06
N ARG A 503 1.05 -29.84 10.16
CA ARG A 503 0.45 -28.51 9.92
C ARG A 503 0.18 -28.22 8.43
N PHE A 504 0.73 -29.07 7.53
CA PHE A 504 0.61 -28.94 6.09
C PHE A 504 0.13 -30.24 5.43
N PRO A 505 -1.07 -30.73 5.78
CA PRO A 505 -1.58 -32.01 5.30
C PRO A 505 -1.76 -32.09 3.79
N SER A 506 -2.11 -30.97 3.13
CA SER A 506 -2.23 -30.92 1.67
C SER A 506 -0.88 -31.09 0.97
N VAL A 507 0.19 -30.55 1.55
CA VAL A 507 1.56 -30.69 1.03
C VAL A 507 2.05 -32.13 1.24
N ALA A 508 1.84 -32.70 2.43
CA ALA A 508 2.18 -34.10 2.71
C ALA A 508 1.56 -35.03 1.67
N LYS A 509 0.26 -34.87 1.38
CA LYS A 509 -0.46 -35.64 0.37
C LYS A 509 0.16 -35.51 -1.03
N ARG A 510 0.51 -34.30 -1.46
CA ARG A 510 1.15 -34.06 -2.77
C ARG A 510 2.53 -34.69 -2.89
N LEU A 511 3.32 -34.67 -1.82
CA LEU A 511 4.61 -35.38 -1.77
C LEU A 511 4.45 -36.90 -1.92
N GLU A 512 3.44 -37.49 -1.28
CA GLU A 512 3.14 -38.93 -1.43
C GLU A 512 2.68 -39.31 -2.84
N GLU A 513 1.84 -38.46 -3.46
CA GLU A 513 1.36 -38.67 -4.83
C GLU A 513 2.49 -38.60 -5.86
N ARG A 514 3.44 -37.69 -5.68
CA ARG A 514 4.62 -37.59 -6.57
C ARG A 514 5.57 -38.78 -6.37
N ARG A 515 5.83 -39.20 -5.13
CA ARG A 515 6.65 -40.43 -4.86
C ARG A 515 6.09 -41.69 -5.48
N LYS A 516 4.78 -41.77 -5.71
CA LYS A 516 4.13 -42.91 -6.38
C LYS A 516 4.22 -42.85 -7.91
N LYS A 517 4.55 -41.71 -8.49
CA LYS A 517 4.66 -41.47 -9.93
C LYS A 517 6.10 -41.47 -10.45
N SER A 518 7.08 -41.29 -9.56
CA SER A 518 8.52 -41.45 -9.81
C SER A 518 8.97 -42.89 -9.59
#